data_e916623cb7299c1482232be99ec7448a
#
_entry.id   e916623cb7299c1482232be99ec7448a
#
_cell.length_a   1.000
_cell.length_b   1.000
_cell.length_c   1.000
_cell.angle_alpha   90.00
_cell.angle_beta   90.00
_cell.angle_gamma   90.00
#
_symmetry.space_group_name_H-M   'P 1'
#
loop_
_entity.id
_entity.type
_entity.pdbx_description
1 polymer ?
#
loop_
_entity_poly.entity_id
_entity_poly.type
_entity_poly.pdbx_seq_one_letter_code
_entity_poly.pdbx_strand_id
1 'polypeptide(L)'
;TSARRLTSAAADARMGGAKLPAMSSAGSGNHGLTAILPIWAIKDFIDHDRDTLLRAIGLSHIITAYVKAHTGRLSAVCGCSVAAGAGATAGITYLVGGDVRQVEGAIGNILEDLAGVICDGAKAGCAIKLNTAAGAAVQAALFSLHGVNVKDTDGIIGNSTRKTIQNMGDLSHNGMGQADKTILKIMLEKQLNKGKR
;
A
#
# COMPACT_ATOMS: atom_id res chain seq x y z
N THR A 1 -4.16 -5.58 -15.28
CA THR A 1 -5.38 -4.79 -14.96
C THR A 1 -5.11 -3.30 -15.11
N SER A 2 -6.17 -2.49 -15.33
CA SER A 2 -6.07 -1.03 -15.45
C SER A 2 -5.46 -0.40 -14.20
N ALA A 3 -5.81 -0.88 -13.01
CA ALA A 3 -5.25 -0.41 -11.74
C ALA A 3 -3.71 -0.54 -11.72
N ARG A 4 -3.17 -1.68 -12.09
CA ARG A 4 -1.71 -1.91 -12.16
C ARG A 4 -1.04 -0.95 -13.14
N ARG A 5 -1.58 -0.85 -14.36
CA ARG A 5 -1.01 -0.02 -15.44
C ARG A 5 -1.00 1.45 -15.07
N LEU A 6 -2.13 1.98 -14.61
CA LEU A 6 -2.26 3.39 -14.26
C LEU A 6 -1.32 3.76 -13.10
N THR A 7 -1.31 2.95 -12.04
CA THR A 7 -0.52 3.22 -10.84
C THR A 7 0.98 3.13 -11.12
N SER A 8 1.43 2.11 -11.87
CA SER A 8 2.86 1.98 -12.21
C SER A 8 3.34 3.07 -13.17
N ALA A 9 2.53 3.43 -14.18
CA ALA A 9 2.89 4.50 -15.12
C ALA A 9 3.03 5.86 -14.42
N ALA A 10 2.10 6.19 -13.51
CA ALA A 10 2.18 7.41 -12.72
C ALA A 10 3.41 7.42 -11.79
N ALA A 11 3.74 6.27 -11.19
CA ALA A 11 4.93 6.14 -10.35
C ALA A 11 6.22 6.27 -11.17
N ASP A 12 6.27 5.67 -12.35
CA ASP A 12 7.42 5.74 -13.25
C ASP A 12 7.66 7.19 -13.72
N ALA A 13 6.61 7.86 -14.19
CA ALA A 13 6.68 9.27 -14.56
C ALA A 13 7.18 10.15 -13.40
N ARG A 14 6.63 9.94 -12.18
CA ARG A 14 7.05 10.70 -11.00
C ARG A 14 8.51 10.43 -10.63
N MET A 15 8.93 9.17 -10.61
CA MET A 15 10.32 8.80 -10.29
C MET A 15 11.30 9.18 -11.39
N GLY A 16 10.84 9.30 -12.62
CA GLY A 16 11.59 9.85 -13.76
C GLY A 16 11.71 11.38 -13.76
N GLY A 17 11.06 12.09 -12.83
CA GLY A 17 11.16 13.54 -12.67
C GLY A 17 10.14 14.34 -13.48
N ALA A 18 9.03 13.74 -13.91
CA ALA A 18 7.96 14.47 -14.57
C ALA A 18 7.44 15.60 -13.66
N LYS A 19 7.35 16.81 -14.20
CA LYS A 19 6.92 18.03 -13.48
C LYS A 19 5.39 18.11 -13.40
N LEU A 20 4.78 17.11 -12.79
CA LEU A 20 3.34 17.03 -12.55
C LEU A 20 3.07 16.88 -11.05
N PRO A 21 2.01 17.52 -10.53
CA PRO A 21 1.64 17.36 -9.13
C PRO A 21 1.17 15.93 -8.85
N ALA A 22 1.55 15.41 -7.68
CA ALA A 22 1.00 14.15 -7.14
C ALA A 22 0.42 14.42 -5.77
N MET A 23 -0.86 14.10 -5.57
CA MET A 23 -1.49 14.14 -4.25
C MET A 23 -0.72 13.23 -3.30
N SER A 24 -0.32 13.76 -2.15
CA SER A 24 0.33 12.94 -1.13
C SER A 24 -0.67 12.25 -0.22
N SER A 25 -0.32 11.07 0.28
CA SER A 25 -1.00 10.41 1.39
C SER A 25 0.04 10.07 2.45
N ALA A 26 -0.25 10.38 3.72
CA ALA A 26 0.67 10.16 4.84
C ALA A 26 2.11 10.64 4.55
N GLY A 27 2.26 11.80 3.91
CA GLY A 27 3.53 12.47 3.65
C GLY A 27 4.32 11.96 2.43
N SER A 28 3.74 11.12 1.56
CA SER A 28 4.42 10.65 0.34
C SER A 28 3.51 10.70 -0.89
N GLY A 29 4.04 11.24 -2.01
CA GLY A 29 3.33 11.23 -3.29
C GLY A 29 3.11 9.82 -3.82
N ASN A 30 4.08 8.91 -3.68
CA ASN A 30 3.91 7.51 -4.09
C ASN A 30 2.83 6.78 -3.25
N HIS A 31 2.67 7.13 -1.96
CA HIS A 31 1.53 6.66 -1.18
C HIS A 31 0.21 7.17 -1.79
N GLY A 32 0.15 8.45 -2.16
CA GLY A 32 -1.04 9.02 -2.80
C GLY A 32 -1.39 8.35 -4.12
N LEU A 33 -0.40 8.05 -4.96
CA LEU A 33 -0.62 7.32 -6.21
C LEU A 33 -1.23 5.93 -5.94
N THR A 34 -0.70 5.18 -4.97
CA THR A 34 -1.25 3.86 -4.63
C THR A 34 -2.62 3.97 -3.95
N ALA A 35 -2.82 4.96 -3.08
CA ALA A 35 -4.08 5.12 -2.36
C ALA A 35 -5.26 5.52 -3.28
N ILE A 36 -4.99 6.23 -4.38
CA ILE A 36 -6.04 6.81 -5.22
C ILE A 36 -6.22 6.05 -6.54
N LEU A 37 -5.13 5.80 -7.27
CA LEU A 37 -5.22 5.36 -8.66
C LEU A 37 -5.84 3.97 -8.86
N PRO A 38 -5.68 2.98 -7.98
CA PRO A 38 -6.40 1.72 -8.10
C PRO A 38 -7.93 1.89 -8.00
N ILE A 39 -8.40 2.76 -7.09
CA ILE A 39 -9.81 3.10 -6.93
C ILE A 39 -10.30 3.83 -8.19
N TRP A 40 -9.55 4.83 -8.64
CA TRP A 40 -9.87 5.60 -9.84
C TRP A 40 -9.93 4.72 -11.10
N ALA A 41 -9.04 3.74 -11.21
CA ALA A 41 -8.97 2.86 -12.37
C ALA A 41 -10.12 1.86 -12.49
N ILE A 42 -10.81 1.56 -11.38
CA ILE A 42 -11.94 0.63 -11.39
C ILE A 42 -13.29 1.34 -11.45
N LYS A 43 -13.34 2.65 -11.21
CA LYS A 43 -14.58 3.41 -11.15
C LYS A 43 -15.48 3.26 -12.40
N ASP A 44 -14.87 3.13 -13.58
CA ASP A 44 -15.59 3.03 -14.84
C ASP A 44 -16.23 1.64 -15.07
N PHE A 45 -15.97 0.69 -14.18
CA PHE A 45 -16.50 -0.69 -14.23
C PHE A 45 -17.59 -0.95 -13.17
N ILE A 46 -17.92 0.07 -12.38
CA ILE A 46 -18.80 -0.04 -11.22
C ILE A 46 -19.79 1.10 -11.26
N ASP A 47 -21.07 0.79 -11.04
CA ASP A 47 -22.10 1.82 -10.88
C ASP A 47 -21.93 2.52 -9.53
N HIS A 48 -21.73 3.84 -9.55
CA HIS A 48 -21.50 4.64 -8.36
C HIS A 48 -21.82 6.11 -8.62
N ASP A 49 -22.22 6.83 -7.58
CA ASP A 49 -22.26 8.28 -7.63
C ASP A 49 -20.90 8.92 -7.27
N ARG A 50 -20.83 10.22 -7.49
CA ARG A 50 -19.60 10.99 -7.20
C ARG A 50 -19.24 10.95 -5.72
N ASP A 51 -20.22 11.01 -4.83
CA ASP A 51 -20.01 11.04 -3.38
C ASP A 51 -19.43 9.72 -2.88
N THR A 52 -19.94 8.61 -3.36
CA THR A 52 -19.41 7.26 -3.05
C THR A 52 -17.97 7.13 -3.49
N LEU A 53 -17.60 7.60 -4.69
CA LEU A 53 -16.21 7.61 -5.14
C LEU A 53 -15.32 8.47 -4.23
N LEU A 54 -15.76 9.67 -3.87
CA LEU A 54 -14.99 10.56 -3.00
C LEU A 54 -14.82 9.97 -1.59
N ARG A 55 -15.85 9.32 -1.05
CA ARG A 55 -15.78 8.61 0.24
C ARG A 55 -14.82 7.43 0.17
N ALA A 56 -14.81 6.66 -0.91
CA ALA A 56 -13.88 5.57 -1.13
C ALA A 56 -12.42 6.07 -1.11
N ILE A 57 -12.13 7.16 -1.81
CA ILE A 57 -10.80 7.81 -1.81
C ILE A 57 -10.47 8.34 -0.40
N GLY A 58 -11.42 9.01 0.26
CA GLY A 58 -11.25 9.50 1.63
C GLY A 58 -10.93 8.38 2.62
N LEU A 59 -11.68 7.27 2.56
CA LEU A 59 -11.41 6.07 3.37
C LEU A 59 -10.01 5.53 3.11
N SER A 60 -9.61 5.46 1.86
CA SER A 60 -8.25 5.01 1.49
C SER A 60 -7.18 5.88 2.13
N HIS A 61 -7.31 7.21 2.12
CA HIS A 61 -6.37 8.11 2.77
C HIS A 61 -6.32 7.92 4.30
N ILE A 62 -7.48 7.75 4.94
CA ILE A 62 -7.58 7.54 6.39
C ILE A 62 -6.88 6.23 6.79
N ILE A 63 -7.19 5.13 6.11
CA ILE A 63 -6.56 3.83 6.39
C ILE A 63 -5.05 3.88 6.10
N THR A 64 -4.63 4.49 5.00
CA THR A 64 -3.21 4.70 4.69
C THR A 64 -2.49 5.43 5.82
N ALA A 65 -3.07 6.53 6.33
CA ALA A 65 -2.50 7.31 7.42
C ALA A 65 -2.47 6.51 8.73
N TYR A 66 -3.51 5.76 9.01
CA TYR A 66 -3.61 4.92 10.22
C TYR A 66 -2.55 3.80 10.23
N VAL A 67 -2.41 3.05 9.15
CA VAL A 67 -1.35 2.03 9.02
C VAL A 67 0.03 2.69 9.13
N LYS A 68 0.21 3.85 8.49
CA LYS A 68 1.47 4.58 8.49
C LYS A 68 1.86 5.13 9.86
N ALA A 69 0.87 5.50 10.69
CA ALA A 69 1.10 5.90 12.07
C ALA A 69 1.71 4.77 12.93
N HIS A 70 1.37 3.51 12.62
CA HIS A 70 1.90 2.33 13.31
C HIS A 70 3.23 1.85 12.73
N THR A 71 3.42 1.88 11.40
CA THR A 71 4.65 1.40 10.75
C THR A 71 5.80 2.41 10.73
N GLY A 72 5.54 3.67 11.11
CA GLY A 72 6.54 4.75 11.13
C GLY A 72 6.71 5.48 9.80
N ARG A 73 7.24 6.71 9.85
CA ARG A 73 7.43 7.57 8.66
C ARG A 73 8.48 7.00 7.70
N LEU A 74 9.62 6.59 8.25
CA LEU A 74 10.70 5.86 7.56
C LEU A 74 10.77 4.48 8.21
N SER A 75 10.63 3.45 7.43
CA SER A 75 10.59 2.08 7.91
C SER A 75 11.16 1.12 6.86
N ALA A 76 11.63 -0.04 7.32
CA ALA A 76 12.04 -1.12 6.44
C ALA A 76 10.89 -1.64 5.58
N VAL A 77 9.65 -1.43 6.02
CA VAL A 77 8.44 -1.81 5.29
C VAL A 77 8.08 -0.75 4.25
N CYS A 78 7.76 -1.19 3.04
CA CYS A 78 7.35 -0.30 1.96
C CYS A 78 5.97 0.30 2.22
N GLY A 79 5.91 1.58 2.67
CA GLY A 79 4.64 2.26 2.93
C GLY A 79 3.74 2.39 1.69
N CYS A 80 4.32 2.44 0.48
CA CYS A 80 3.54 2.48 -0.76
C CYS A 80 2.80 1.16 -1.01
N SER A 81 3.41 0.02 -0.65
CA SER A 81 2.79 -1.30 -0.84
C SER A 81 1.89 -1.65 0.33
N VAL A 82 2.39 -1.54 1.55
CA VAL A 82 1.68 -2.01 2.76
C VAL A 82 0.62 -1.00 3.20
N ALA A 83 1.02 0.23 3.54
CA ALA A 83 0.06 1.19 4.09
C ALA A 83 -0.91 1.73 3.04
N ALA A 84 -0.39 2.19 1.89
CA ALA A 84 -1.25 2.71 0.83
C ALA A 84 -1.98 1.60 0.07
N GLY A 85 -1.41 0.39 0.01
CA GLY A 85 -2.11 -0.79 -0.46
C GLY A 85 -3.33 -1.12 0.40
N ALA A 86 -3.18 -1.15 1.73
CA ALA A 86 -4.30 -1.35 2.65
C ALA A 86 -5.37 -0.27 2.49
N GLY A 87 -4.96 0.99 2.33
CA GLY A 87 -5.87 2.08 2.02
C GLY A 87 -6.64 1.86 0.73
N ALA A 88 -5.93 1.57 -0.36
CA ALA A 88 -6.56 1.28 -1.66
C ALA A 88 -7.53 0.11 -1.57
N THR A 89 -7.17 -0.96 -0.89
CA THR A 89 -8.02 -2.14 -0.67
C THR A 89 -9.31 -1.77 0.03
N ALA A 90 -9.23 -1.00 1.12
CA ALA A 90 -10.40 -0.54 1.84
C ALA A 90 -11.32 0.32 0.95
N GLY A 91 -10.73 1.28 0.21
CA GLY A 91 -11.49 2.14 -0.71
C GLY A 91 -12.14 1.35 -1.84
N ILE A 92 -11.44 0.37 -2.43
CA ILE A 92 -11.98 -0.51 -3.47
C ILE A 92 -13.16 -1.31 -2.94
N THR A 93 -12.98 -1.98 -1.79
CA THR A 93 -14.03 -2.80 -1.17
C THR A 93 -15.28 -1.97 -0.89
N TYR A 94 -15.11 -0.76 -0.35
CA TYR A 94 -16.21 0.17 -0.10
C TYR A 94 -16.88 0.61 -1.41
N LEU A 95 -16.11 0.98 -2.45
CA LEU A 95 -16.67 1.45 -3.74
C LEU A 95 -17.53 0.38 -4.42
N VAL A 96 -17.15 -0.89 -4.28
CA VAL A 96 -17.89 -2.05 -4.86
C VAL A 96 -19.11 -2.42 -4.01
N GLY A 97 -19.38 -1.71 -2.91
CA GLY A 97 -20.54 -1.94 -2.03
C GLY A 97 -20.28 -2.94 -0.90
N GLY A 98 -19.03 -3.24 -0.60
CA GLY A 98 -18.66 -4.09 0.52
C GLY A 98 -19.02 -3.46 1.87
N ASP A 99 -19.45 -4.29 2.80
CA ASP A 99 -19.75 -3.90 4.19
C ASP A 99 -18.45 -3.74 5.02
N VAL A 100 -18.61 -3.29 6.28
CA VAL A 100 -17.49 -3.07 7.20
C VAL A 100 -16.67 -4.34 7.42
N ARG A 101 -17.32 -5.51 7.54
CA ARG A 101 -16.63 -6.79 7.76
C ARG A 101 -15.81 -7.19 6.55
N GLN A 102 -16.32 -6.93 5.34
CA GLN A 102 -15.60 -7.17 4.10
C GLN A 102 -14.42 -6.21 3.95
N VAL A 103 -14.56 -4.94 4.36
CA VAL A 103 -13.43 -3.99 4.39
C VAL A 103 -12.35 -4.47 5.38
N GLU A 104 -12.73 -4.92 6.57
CA GLU A 104 -11.80 -5.46 7.57
C GLU A 104 -11.06 -6.71 7.05
N GLY A 105 -11.79 -7.65 6.46
CA GLY A 105 -11.22 -8.86 5.87
C GLY A 105 -10.26 -8.53 4.72
N ALA A 106 -10.62 -7.60 3.85
CA ALA A 106 -9.78 -7.18 2.74
C ALA A 106 -8.48 -6.51 3.22
N ILE A 107 -8.54 -5.68 4.28
CA ILE A 107 -7.34 -5.11 4.91
C ILE A 107 -6.45 -6.22 5.50
N GLY A 108 -7.03 -7.21 6.15
CA GLY A 108 -6.29 -8.38 6.64
C GLY A 108 -5.57 -9.11 5.52
N ASN A 109 -6.29 -9.42 4.44
CA ASN A 109 -5.75 -10.12 3.28
C ASN A 109 -4.52 -9.43 2.68
N ILE A 110 -4.60 -8.11 2.44
CA ILE A 110 -3.47 -7.40 1.82
C ILE A 110 -2.30 -7.21 2.80
N LEU A 111 -2.56 -7.04 4.09
CA LEU A 111 -1.49 -6.91 5.09
C LEU A 111 -0.72 -8.21 5.23
N GLU A 112 -1.37 -9.37 5.19
CA GLU A 112 -0.69 -10.68 5.17
C GLU A 112 0.12 -10.86 3.89
N ASP A 113 -0.48 -10.57 2.73
CA ASP A 113 0.17 -10.75 1.42
C ASP A 113 1.42 -9.87 1.25
N LEU A 114 1.38 -8.61 1.72
CA LEU A 114 2.43 -7.63 1.46
C LEU A 114 3.31 -7.27 2.67
N ALA A 115 3.17 -7.93 3.82
CA ALA A 115 3.91 -7.61 5.05
C ALA A 115 5.44 -7.58 4.84
N GLY A 116 5.97 -8.48 4.00
CA GLY A 116 7.39 -8.62 3.72
C GLY A 116 7.97 -7.68 2.67
N VAL A 117 7.18 -6.78 2.07
CA VAL A 117 7.67 -5.87 1.03
C VAL A 117 8.54 -4.79 1.65
N ILE A 118 9.85 -4.87 1.43
CA ILE A 118 10.83 -3.93 1.98
C ILE A 118 10.82 -2.57 1.25
N CYS A 119 11.23 -1.52 1.98
CA CYS A 119 11.53 -0.20 1.42
C CYS A 119 13.04 0.00 1.31
N ASP A 120 13.54 0.23 0.11
CA ASP A 120 14.94 0.47 -0.21
C ASP A 120 15.18 1.83 -0.88
N GLY A 121 14.39 2.83 -0.50
CA GLY A 121 14.47 4.21 -0.99
C GLY A 121 13.64 4.48 -2.25
N ALA A 122 13.39 5.77 -2.51
CA ALA A 122 12.65 6.23 -3.67
C ALA A 122 13.50 6.12 -4.95
N LYS A 123 12.99 5.43 -5.96
CA LYS A 123 13.70 5.17 -7.23
C LYS A 123 12.73 4.65 -8.31
N ALA A 124 13.18 4.56 -9.54
CA ALA A 124 12.39 4.01 -10.66
C ALA A 124 11.75 2.65 -10.33
N GLY A 125 12.45 1.77 -9.60
CA GLY A 125 11.92 0.48 -9.14
C GLY A 125 10.67 0.57 -8.24
N CYS A 126 10.32 1.75 -7.71
CA CYS A 126 9.05 1.95 -7.01
C CYS A 126 7.84 1.69 -7.92
N ALA A 127 7.95 1.95 -9.23
CA ALA A 127 6.86 1.67 -10.18
C ALA A 127 6.44 0.19 -10.15
N ILE A 128 7.39 -0.74 -10.00
CA ILE A 128 7.12 -2.17 -9.90
C ILE A 128 6.40 -2.50 -8.58
N LYS A 129 6.83 -1.91 -7.47
CA LYS A 129 6.19 -2.12 -6.16
C LYS A 129 4.77 -1.57 -6.12
N LEU A 130 4.54 -0.40 -6.73
CA LEU A 130 3.20 0.18 -6.83
C LEU A 130 2.30 -0.62 -7.78
N ASN A 131 2.84 -1.18 -8.87
CA ASN A 131 2.13 -2.13 -9.74
C ASN A 131 1.61 -3.33 -8.93
N THR A 132 2.50 -3.95 -8.14
CA THR A 132 2.16 -5.10 -7.29
C THR A 132 1.08 -4.71 -6.28
N ALA A 133 1.27 -3.62 -5.55
CA ALA A 133 0.32 -3.15 -4.55
C ALA A 133 -1.07 -2.86 -5.13
N ALA A 134 -1.13 -2.19 -6.28
CA ALA A 134 -2.39 -1.90 -6.97
C ALA A 134 -3.14 -3.17 -7.39
N GLY A 135 -2.41 -4.18 -7.84
CA GLY A 135 -3.01 -5.47 -8.20
C GLY A 135 -3.46 -6.27 -6.99
N ALA A 136 -2.64 -6.32 -5.94
CA ALA A 136 -2.96 -6.97 -4.68
C ALA A 136 -4.17 -6.32 -4.01
N ALA A 137 -4.29 -4.98 -4.06
CA ALA A 137 -5.42 -4.25 -3.51
C ALA A 137 -6.76 -4.66 -4.16
N VAL A 138 -6.80 -4.78 -5.47
CA VAL A 138 -8.00 -5.26 -6.19
C VAL A 138 -8.29 -6.71 -5.82
N GLN A 139 -7.27 -7.56 -5.79
CA GLN A 139 -7.42 -8.98 -5.50
C GLN A 139 -7.90 -9.22 -4.06
N ALA A 140 -7.30 -8.55 -3.07
CA ALA A 140 -7.68 -8.67 -1.67
C ALA A 140 -9.12 -8.21 -1.42
N ALA A 141 -9.55 -7.13 -2.09
CA ALA A 141 -10.94 -6.68 -2.05
C ALA A 141 -11.89 -7.76 -2.60
N LEU A 142 -11.59 -8.30 -3.79
CA LEU A 142 -12.42 -9.34 -4.42
C LEU A 142 -12.48 -10.61 -3.57
N PHE A 143 -11.38 -11.05 -2.99
CA PHE A 143 -11.37 -12.19 -2.08
C PHE A 143 -12.33 -11.98 -0.90
N SER A 144 -12.23 -10.85 -0.23
CA SER A 144 -13.08 -10.56 0.92
C SER A 144 -14.57 -10.43 0.54
N LEU A 145 -14.87 -9.83 -0.60
CA LEU A 145 -16.25 -9.76 -1.12
C LEU A 145 -16.86 -11.14 -1.37
N HIS A 146 -16.02 -12.13 -1.66
CA HIS A 146 -16.43 -13.54 -1.81
C HIS A 146 -16.27 -14.38 -0.53
N GLY A 147 -16.02 -13.76 0.61
CA GLY A 147 -15.89 -14.44 1.91
C GLY A 147 -14.54 -15.11 2.14
N VAL A 148 -13.54 -14.87 1.28
CA VAL A 148 -12.19 -15.42 1.42
C VAL A 148 -11.34 -14.44 2.22
N ASN A 149 -11.08 -14.74 3.48
CA ASN A 149 -10.31 -13.90 4.40
C ASN A 149 -9.30 -14.73 5.19
N VAL A 150 -8.14 -14.10 5.46
CA VAL A 150 -7.17 -14.62 6.42
C VAL A 150 -7.79 -14.67 7.82
N LYS A 151 -7.28 -15.54 8.68
CA LYS A 151 -7.80 -15.78 10.02
C LYS A 151 -6.85 -15.22 11.09
N ASP A 152 -7.37 -14.97 12.27
CA ASP A 152 -6.59 -14.57 13.45
C ASP A 152 -5.62 -15.64 13.96
N THR A 153 -5.64 -16.81 13.36
CA THR A 153 -4.65 -17.90 13.55
C THR A 153 -3.47 -17.79 12.59
N ASP A 154 -3.52 -16.89 11.59
CA ASP A 154 -2.51 -16.78 10.54
C ASP A 154 -1.47 -15.73 10.94
N GLY A 155 -0.21 -16.13 11.08
CA GLY A 155 0.98 -15.29 11.24
C GLY A 155 0.80 -13.99 12.06
N ILE A 156 0.83 -12.87 11.37
CA ILE A 156 0.73 -11.53 11.98
C ILE A 156 -0.72 -11.03 12.15
N ILE A 157 -1.69 -11.78 11.67
CA ILE A 157 -3.10 -11.38 11.72
C ILE A 157 -3.61 -11.44 13.18
N GLY A 158 -4.22 -10.36 13.62
CA GLY A 158 -4.83 -10.27 14.94
C GLY A 158 -6.34 -10.50 14.89
N ASN A 159 -6.95 -10.60 16.06
CA ASN A 159 -8.42 -10.77 16.23
C ASN A 159 -9.24 -9.51 15.82
N SER A 160 -8.61 -8.50 15.31
CA SER A 160 -9.22 -7.29 14.77
C SER A 160 -8.26 -6.59 13.81
N THR A 161 -8.80 -5.78 12.90
CA THR A 161 -8.02 -4.93 11.98
C THR A 161 -7.04 -4.04 12.74
N ARG A 162 -7.47 -3.46 13.87
CA ARG A 162 -6.60 -2.68 14.74
C ARG A 162 -5.40 -3.50 15.22
N LYS A 163 -5.64 -4.72 15.73
CA LYS A 163 -4.57 -5.58 16.24
C LYS A 163 -3.63 -6.02 15.12
N THR A 164 -4.14 -6.34 13.95
CA THR A 164 -3.33 -6.64 12.76
C THR A 164 -2.41 -5.48 12.39
N ILE A 165 -2.93 -4.26 12.36
CA ILE A 165 -2.13 -3.05 12.06
C ILE A 165 -1.07 -2.79 13.14
N GLN A 166 -1.39 -3.02 14.42
CA GLN A 166 -0.41 -2.94 15.50
C GLN A 166 0.70 -3.99 15.35
N ASN A 167 0.35 -5.24 15.05
CA ASN A 167 1.32 -6.31 14.80
C ASN A 167 2.23 -5.97 13.61
N MET A 168 1.67 -5.37 12.54
CA MET A 168 2.44 -4.87 11.40
C MET A 168 3.41 -3.76 11.83
N GLY A 169 2.98 -2.88 12.73
CA GLY A 169 3.83 -1.85 13.32
C GLY A 169 4.99 -2.45 14.13
N ASP A 170 4.69 -3.42 14.98
CA ASP A 170 5.70 -4.15 15.78
C ASP A 170 6.71 -4.87 14.89
N LEU A 171 6.24 -5.56 13.84
CA LEU A 171 7.11 -6.18 12.85
C LEU A 171 8.02 -5.15 12.18
N SER A 172 7.46 -4.01 11.77
CA SER A 172 8.21 -2.92 11.12
C SER A 172 9.31 -2.35 12.02
N HIS A 173 8.99 -2.07 13.29
CA HIS A 173 9.91 -1.39 14.22
C HIS A 173 10.88 -2.36 14.88
N ASN A 174 10.37 -3.46 15.43
CA ASN A 174 11.14 -4.38 16.24
C ASN A 174 11.71 -5.55 15.44
N GLY A 175 10.93 -6.08 14.48
CA GLY A 175 11.36 -7.22 13.66
C GLY A 175 12.31 -6.85 12.53
N MET A 176 12.07 -5.74 11.85
CA MET A 176 12.78 -5.37 10.61
C MET A 176 13.87 -4.30 10.80
N GLY A 177 14.18 -3.89 12.03
CA GLY A 177 15.20 -2.87 12.29
C GLY A 177 16.60 -3.26 11.77
N GLN A 178 16.98 -4.53 11.82
CA GLN A 178 18.24 -5.02 11.26
C GLN A 178 18.20 -5.07 9.73
N ALA A 179 17.06 -5.35 9.13
CA ALA A 179 16.87 -5.31 7.69
C ALA A 179 17.09 -3.89 7.15
N ASP A 180 16.55 -2.87 7.82
CA ASP A 180 16.73 -1.47 7.44
C ASP A 180 18.21 -1.06 7.45
N LYS A 181 18.95 -1.40 8.52
CA LYS A 181 20.40 -1.16 8.61
C LYS A 181 21.17 -1.87 7.48
N THR A 182 20.80 -3.11 7.18
CA THR A 182 21.45 -3.89 6.11
C THR A 182 21.18 -3.27 4.75
N ILE A 183 19.94 -2.85 4.47
CA ILE A 183 19.57 -2.16 3.22
C ILE A 183 20.37 -0.87 3.07
N LEU A 184 20.45 -0.06 4.11
CA LEU A 184 21.21 1.19 4.11
C LEU A 184 22.70 0.94 3.83
N LYS A 185 23.31 -0.07 4.46
CA LYS A 185 24.71 -0.46 4.20
C LYS A 185 24.93 -0.81 2.74
N ILE A 186 24.06 -1.67 2.16
CA ILE A 186 24.13 -2.05 0.74
C ILE A 186 24.04 -0.80 -0.17
N MET A 187 23.16 0.13 0.15
CA MET A 187 22.99 1.36 -0.62
C MET A 187 24.23 2.25 -0.57
N LEU A 188 24.81 2.43 0.60
CA LEU A 188 26.03 3.22 0.81
C LEU A 188 27.23 2.62 0.09
N GLU A 189 27.45 1.31 0.20
CA GLU A 189 28.53 0.59 -0.51
C GLU A 189 28.46 0.78 -2.03
N LYS A 190 27.23 0.75 -2.61
CA LYS A 190 27.04 1.01 -4.04
C LYS A 190 27.40 2.44 -4.45
N GLN A 191 27.10 3.43 -3.60
CA GLN A 191 27.45 4.83 -3.88
C GLN A 191 28.95 5.07 -3.78
N LEU A 192 29.61 4.55 -2.76
CA LEU A 192 31.05 4.69 -2.56
C LEU A 192 31.87 4.01 -3.67
N ASN A 193 31.36 2.91 -4.23
CA ASN A 193 32.04 2.17 -5.32
C ASN A 193 31.76 2.76 -6.72
N LYS A 194 30.78 3.64 -6.90
CA LYS A 194 30.56 4.32 -8.19
C LYS A 194 31.65 5.30 -8.57
N GLY A 195 32.42 5.82 -7.62
CA GLY A 195 33.56 6.70 -7.86
C GLY A 195 34.87 5.99 -8.24
N LYS A 196 34.86 4.64 -8.31
CA LYS A 196 36.04 3.82 -8.62
C LYS A 196 35.98 3.14 -10.00
N ARG A 197 34.99 3.48 -10.85
CA ARG A 197 34.88 2.98 -12.25
C ARG A 197 35.12 4.06 -13.25
#